data_98cce3515937cbbc236fadbb523af1ac
#
_entry.id   98cce3515937cbbc236fadbb523af1ac
#
_cell.length_a   1.000
_cell.length_b   1.000
_cell.length_c   1.000
_cell.angle_alpha   90.00
_cell.angle_beta   90.00
_cell.angle_gamma   90.00
#
_symmetry.space_group_name_H-M   'P 1'
#
loop_
_entity.id
_entity.type
_entity.pdbx_description
1 polymer ?
#
loop_
_entity_poly.entity_id
_entity_poly.type
_entity_poly.pdbx_seq_one_letter_code
_entity_poly.pdbx_strand_id
1 'polypeptide(L)' 'GGGAMEQHANCVDIEWDKVQPGDLLFYPEDEHVGIAAGRDWLGRLLVVHCAAGTNGVVISHRTGFETAARPVWYGEE' A
#
# COMPACT_ATOMS: atom_id res chain seq x y z
N GLY A 1 -8.68 8.91 -14.92
CA GLY A 1 -9.14 7.93 -13.97
C GLY A 1 -8.01 7.09 -13.45
N GLY A 2 -8.31 6.24 -12.52
CA GLY A 2 -7.30 5.34 -12.02
C GLY A 2 -6.43 5.90 -10.93
N GLY A 3 -6.88 6.91 -10.22
CA GLY A 3 -6.14 7.41 -9.07
C GLY A 3 -6.25 6.46 -7.88
N ALA A 4 -5.56 6.81 -6.79
CA ALA A 4 -5.52 5.96 -5.59
C ALA A 4 -6.91 5.70 -5.03
N MET A 5 -7.79 6.70 -5.05
CA MET A 5 -9.14 6.52 -4.54
C MET A 5 -9.89 5.45 -5.34
N GLU A 6 -9.74 5.48 -6.66
CA GLU A 6 -10.40 4.50 -7.51
C GLU A 6 -9.81 3.11 -7.29
N GLN A 7 -8.50 3.03 -7.09
CA GLN A 7 -7.87 1.75 -6.79
C GLN A 7 -8.39 1.20 -5.47
N HIS A 8 -8.52 2.06 -4.45
CA HIS A 8 -8.98 1.62 -3.14
C HIS A 8 -10.41 1.09 -3.21
N ALA A 9 -11.23 1.68 -4.07
CA ALA A 9 -12.62 1.25 -4.23
C ALA A 9 -12.74 -0.18 -4.72
N ASN A 10 -11.69 -0.70 -5.34
CA ASN A 10 -11.67 -2.07 -5.85
C ASN A 10 -10.92 -3.02 -4.92
N CYS A 11 -10.75 -2.64 -3.67
CA CYS A 11 -10.02 -3.44 -2.70
C CYS A 11 -10.86 -3.70 -1.47
N VAL A 12 -10.42 -4.67 -0.68
CA VAL A 12 -10.98 -4.93 0.64
C VAL A 12 -9.93 -4.54 1.67
N ASP A 13 -10.30 -3.72 2.63
CA ASP A 13 -9.37 -3.30 3.68
C ASP A 13 -8.95 -4.50 4.51
N ILE A 14 -7.68 -4.51 4.91
CA ILE A 14 -7.12 -5.59 5.71
C ILE A 14 -6.35 -4.98 6.89
N GLU A 15 -6.18 -5.79 7.93
CA GLU A 15 -5.45 -5.37 9.11
C GLU A 15 -3.96 -5.37 8.83
N TRP A 16 -3.25 -4.50 9.53
CA TRP A 16 -1.83 -4.31 9.29
C TRP A 16 -1.01 -5.58 9.48
N ASP A 17 -1.36 -6.41 10.45
CA ASP A 17 -0.62 -7.63 10.71
C ASP A 17 -0.88 -8.71 9.66
N LYS A 18 -1.84 -8.49 8.77
CA LYS A 18 -2.16 -9.45 7.72
C LYS A 18 -1.67 -9.01 6.35
N VAL A 19 -1.01 -7.86 6.27
CA VAL A 19 -0.52 -7.34 5.00
C VAL A 19 0.56 -8.25 4.45
N GLN A 20 0.43 -8.58 3.18
CA GLN A 20 1.38 -9.43 2.45
C GLN A 20 1.95 -8.67 1.27
N PRO A 21 3.10 -9.11 0.75
CA PRO A 21 3.65 -8.48 -0.45
C PRO A 21 2.61 -8.43 -1.56
N GLY A 22 2.49 -7.27 -2.19
CA GLY A 22 1.51 -7.06 -3.24
C GLY A 22 0.25 -6.37 -2.78
N ASP A 23 0.00 -6.31 -1.47
CA ASP A 23 -1.13 -5.56 -0.96
C ASP A 23 -0.86 -4.06 -1.11
N LEU A 24 -1.92 -3.25 -1.10
CA LEU A 24 -1.81 -1.82 -1.33
C LEU A 24 -1.96 -1.07 -0.02
N LEU A 25 -1.24 0.05 0.08
CA LEU A 25 -1.33 0.94 1.24
C LEU A 25 -1.74 2.32 0.75
N PHE A 26 -2.57 3.00 1.53
CA PHE A 26 -3.12 4.29 1.13
C PHE A 26 -2.90 5.34 2.21
N TYR A 27 -2.60 6.56 1.77
CA TYR A 27 -2.59 7.74 2.62
C TYR A 27 -4.02 8.12 3.01
N PRO A 28 -4.20 8.96 4.02
CA PRO A 28 -5.54 9.48 4.33
C PRO A 28 -6.19 10.04 3.08
N GLU A 29 -7.49 9.78 2.93
CA GLU A 29 -8.28 10.21 1.78
C GLU A 29 -7.74 9.69 0.46
N ASP A 30 -6.93 8.64 0.52
CA ASP A 30 -6.39 7.96 -0.67
C ASP A 30 -5.60 8.91 -1.57
N GLU A 31 -4.88 9.85 -0.97
CA GLU A 31 -4.10 10.82 -1.75
C GLU A 31 -2.86 10.20 -2.36
N HIS A 32 -2.45 9.04 -1.88
CA HIS A 32 -1.23 8.39 -2.37
C HIS A 32 -1.35 6.90 -2.11
N VAL A 33 -0.75 6.10 -2.97
CA VAL A 33 -0.78 4.64 -2.84
C VAL A 33 0.63 4.09 -2.92
N GLY A 34 0.87 3.04 -2.13
CA GLY A 34 2.10 2.28 -2.20
C GLY A 34 1.79 0.80 -2.25
N ILE A 35 2.81 0.01 -2.50
CA ILE A 35 2.67 -1.45 -2.61
C ILE A 35 3.55 -2.08 -1.53
N ALA A 36 2.96 -2.98 -0.74
CA ALA A 36 3.70 -3.70 0.28
C ALA A 36 4.74 -4.59 -0.40
N ALA A 37 5.99 -4.51 0.05
CA ALA A 37 7.10 -5.26 -0.54
C ALA A 37 7.65 -6.33 0.39
N GLY A 38 7.05 -6.48 1.57
CA GLY A 38 7.53 -7.45 2.55
C GLY A 38 7.87 -6.74 3.84
N ARG A 39 8.69 -7.38 4.67
CA ARG A 39 9.06 -6.82 5.96
C ARG A 39 10.57 -6.87 6.13
N ASP A 40 11.10 -5.94 6.92
CA ASP A 40 12.52 -5.97 7.22
C ASP A 40 12.78 -6.95 8.36
N TRP A 41 14.04 -7.05 8.78
CA TRP A 41 14.43 -8.03 9.79
C TRP A 41 13.86 -7.72 11.19
N LEU A 42 13.33 -6.51 11.37
CA LEU A 42 12.63 -6.15 12.61
C LEU A 42 11.13 -6.36 12.49
N GLY A 43 10.65 -6.90 11.36
CA GLY A 43 9.24 -7.13 11.15
C GLY A 43 8.47 -5.91 10.67
N ARG A 44 9.17 -4.83 10.34
CA ARG A 44 8.50 -3.60 9.90
C ARG A 44 8.18 -3.68 8.42
N LEU A 45 6.98 -3.23 8.07
CA LEU A 45 6.51 -3.29 6.70
C LEU A 45 7.31 -2.34 5.80
N LEU A 46 7.69 -2.86 4.63
CA LEU A 46 8.37 -2.07 3.62
C LEU A 46 7.39 -1.76 2.50
N VAL A 47 7.42 -0.52 2.01
CA VAL A 47 6.46 -0.03 1.03
C VAL A 47 7.22 0.58 -0.14
N VAL A 48 6.85 0.17 -1.35
CA VAL A 48 7.39 0.73 -2.58
C VAL A 48 6.39 1.74 -3.10
N HIS A 49 6.85 2.96 -3.36
CA HIS A 49 5.95 3.99 -3.87
C HIS A 49 6.75 5.08 -4.57
N CYS A 50 6.05 5.93 -5.32
CA CYS A 50 6.66 7.07 -5.98
C CYS A 50 6.54 8.29 -5.08
N ALA A 51 7.66 8.80 -4.61
CA ALA A 51 7.64 9.92 -3.68
C ALA A 51 7.75 11.24 -4.44
N ALA A 52 6.89 12.20 -4.08
CA ALA A 52 6.94 13.53 -4.65
C ALA A 52 8.28 14.16 -4.29
N GLY A 53 8.85 14.90 -5.22
CA GLY A 53 10.12 15.57 -4.99
C GLY A 53 11.33 14.72 -5.26
N THR A 54 11.17 13.44 -5.52
CA THR A 54 12.26 12.57 -5.97
C THR A 54 11.93 12.12 -7.38
N ASN A 55 12.93 11.64 -8.09
CA ASN A 55 12.74 11.24 -9.47
C ASN A 55 12.57 9.75 -9.57
N GLY A 56 11.67 9.21 -8.77
CA GLY A 56 11.44 7.81 -8.97
C GLY A 56 10.84 7.11 -7.79
N VAL A 57 10.99 5.80 -7.82
CA VAL A 57 10.42 4.88 -6.87
C VAL A 57 11.33 4.80 -5.65
N VAL A 58 10.74 4.84 -4.47
CA VAL A 58 11.50 4.70 -3.23
C VAL A 58 10.89 3.57 -2.41
N ILE A 59 11.70 3.05 -1.48
CA ILE A 59 11.24 2.07 -0.50
C ILE A 59 11.27 2.77 0.85
N SER A 60 10.15 2.73 1.56
CA SER A 60 10.07 3.35 2.88
C SER A 60 9.30 2.41 3.81
N HIS A 61 9.24 2.78 5.09
CA HIS A 61 8.32 2.12 6.01
C HIS A 61 6.93 2.71 5.80
N ARG A 62 5.96 2.25 6.57
CA ARG A 62 4.57 2.64 6.32
C ARG A 62 4.20 4.02 6.84
N THR A 63 5.17 4.82 7.22
CA THR A 63 4.92 6.18 7.72
C THR A 63 4.07 6.96 6.71
N GLY A 64 2.95 7.52 7.17
CA GLY A 64 2.04 8.25 6.30
C GLY A 64 0.94 7.41 5.68
N PHE A 65 1.15 6.10 5.58
CA PHE A 65 0.11 5.22 5.07
C PHE A 65 -0.83 4.84 6.22
N GLU A 66 -2.11 5.00 6.00
CA GLU A 66 -3.12 4.87 7.04
C GLU A 66 -3.96 3.61 6.90
N THR A 67 -4.16 3.15 5.67
CA THR A 67 -5.03 2.02 5.39
C THR A 67 -4.30 1.02 4.51
N ALA A 68 -4.49 -0.26 4.79
CA ALA A 68 -4.00 -1.33 3.92
C ALA A 68 -5.19 -2.06 3.32
N ALA A 69 -5.05 -2.50 2.06
CA ALA A 69 -6.15 -3.14 1.38
C ALA A 69 -5.63 -4.13 0.34
N ARG A 70 -6.46 -5.09 0.00
CA ARG A 70 -6.10 -6.14 -0.96
C ARG A 70 -7.07 -6.09 -2.12
N PRO A 71 -6.56 -6.12 -3.38
CA PRO A 71 -7.45 -6.15 -4.53
C PRO A 71 -8.44 -7.30 -4.46
N VAL A 72 -9.65 -7.06 -4.92
CA VAL A 72 -10.74 -8.02 -4.76
C VAL A 72 -10.41 -9.35 -5.42
N TRP A 73 -9.78 -9.30 -6.59
CA TRP A 73 -9.50 -10.55 -7.31
C TRP A 73 -8.49 -11.44 -6.56
N TYR A 74 -7.67 -10.89 -5.69
CA TYR A 74 -6.81 -11.70 -4.83
C TYR A 74 -7.63 -12.39 -3.75
N GLY A 75 -8.62 -11.70 -3.24
CA GLY A 75 -9.41 -12.20 -2.13
C GLY A 75 -10.37 -13.31 -2.51
N GLU A 76 -10.56 -13.52 -3.80
CA GLU A 76 -11.47 -14.57 -4.27
C GLU A 76 -10.80 -15.92 -4.42
N GLU A 77 -9.52 -15.98 -4.20
CA GLU A 77 -8.77 -17.23 -4.34
C GLU A 77 -9.13 -18.26 -3.28
#